data_8c70cea527e7538dfe1e590a7627f9a3
#
_entry.id   8c70cea527e7538dfe1e590a7627f9a3
#
_cell.length_a   1.000
_cell.length_b   1.000
_cell.length_c   1.000
_cell.angle_alpha   90.00
_cell.angle_beta   90.00
_cell.angle_gamma   90.00
#
_symmetry.space_group_name_H-M   'P 1'
#
loop_
_entity.id
_entity.type
_entity.pdbx_description
1 polymer ?
#
loop_
_entity_poly.entity_id
_entity_poly.type
_entity_poly.pdbx_seq_one_letter_code
_entity_poly.pdbx_strand_id
1 'polypeptide(L)'
;TFGSFLYDEIDPKLDLIAKFDNLSINSLNIFGKNNINNIRGDITGLIEIKDLLNTPEYIGDIYFNNSGLYVPYIEVDYKFDNKSKVSLTNNQFVLSNILFSDSKFNSRGELNGAISHRNFKNWLLDLNIDSDRLLVLNTKDVDNPIYYGTAFVSGDISIAGPGESLKFEANVSSEKGTIFNIPLNDTKNFTENISYIKFANKNTNSTLDNPRFNKINGIELDFDLSLNRNAEIEILIDRSSGST
;
A
#
# COMPACT_ATOMS: atom_id res chain seq x y z
N THR A 1 6.50 -17.66 -25.89
CA THR A 1 6.36 -16.42 -26.69
C THR A 1 6.23 -16.83 -28.14
N PHE A 2 5.18 -16.37 -28.81
CA PHE A 2 4.98 -16.55 -30.25
C PHE A 2 4.76 -15.15 -30.83
N GLY A 3 5.34 -14.88 -32.00
CA GLY A 3 5.12 -13.61 -32.65
C GLY A 3 5.85 -13.47 -33.98
N SER A 4 5.49 -12.42 -34.71
CA SER A 4 6.16 -12.01 -35.93
C SER A 4 6.76 -10.63 -35.75
N PHE A 5 7.91 -10.43 -36.37
CA PHE A 5 8.55 -9.12 -36.49
C PHE A 5 8.63 -8.78 -37.97
N LEU A 6 7.89 -7.76 -38.37
CA LEU A 6 7.97 -7.19 -39.72
C LEU A 6 8.95 -6.02 -39.68
N TYR A 7 10.12 -6.20 -40.28
CA TYR A 7 11.10 -5.16 -40.44
C TYR A 7 10.80 -4.36 -41.71
N ASP A 8 10.35 -3.12 -41.50
CA ASP A 8 10.34 -2.07 -42.52
C ASP A 8 11.37 -1.03 -42.05
N GLU A 9 12.24 -0.57 -42.94
CA GLU A 9 13.30 0.39 -42.56
C GLU A 9 12.74 1.72 -42.02
N ILE A 10 11.49 2.06 -42.33
CA ILE A 10 10.85 3.30 -41.93
C ILE A 10 9.98 3.12 -40.68
N ASP A 11 9.20 2.03 -40.60
CA ASP A 11 8.23 1.78 -39.52
C ASP A 11 8.18 0.29 -39.14
N PRO A 12 9.15 -0.22 -38.39
CA PRO A 12 9.15 -1.61 -37.97
C PRO A 12 7.97 -1.89 -37.04
N LYS A 13 7.19 -2.93 -37.37
CA LYS A 13 6.00 -3.36 -36.60
C LYS A 13 6.29 -4.61 -35.80
N LEU A 14 5.69 -4.64 -34.62
CA LEU A 14 5.71 -5.76 -33.70
C LEU A 14 4.33 -6.43 -33.67
N ASP A 15 4.30 -7.76 -33.66
CA ASP A 15 3.13 -8.55 -33.32
C ASP A 15 3.61 -9.74 -32.52
N LEU A 16 3.55 -9.61 -31.18
CA LEU A 16 4.04 -10.60 -30.25
C LEU A 16 2.94 -11.00 -29.26
N ILE A 17 2.91 -12.28 -28.94
CA ILE A 17 2.09 -12.80 -27.85
C ILE A 17 3.02 -13.36 -26.77
N ALA A 18 3.01 -12.73 -25.61
CA ALA A 18 3.70 -13.21 -24.42
C ALA A 18 2.72 -14.02 -23.56
N LYS A 19 2.96 -15.31 -23.46
CA LYS A 19 2.22 -16.20 -22.56
C LYS A 19 3.05 -16.43 -21.30
N PHE A 20 2.45 -16.19 -20.15
CA PHE A 20 3.01 -16.51 -18.84
C PHE A 20 2.36 -17.77 -18.30
N ASP A 21 3.17 -18.69 -17.82
CA ASP A 21 2.72 -19.94 -17.22
C ASP A 21 3.51 -20.17 -15.94
N ASN A 22 2.91 -19.78 -14.81
CA ASN A 22 3.52 -19.83 -13.48
C ASN A 22 4.88 -19.10 -13.44
N LEU A 23 4.94 -17.88 -14.01
CA LEU A 23 6.14 -17.05 -13.93
C LEU A 23 6.25 -16.45 -12.53
N SER A 24 7.34 -16.75 -11.81
CA SER A 24 7.57 -16.22 -10.48
C SER A 24 7.77 -14.70 -10.48
N ILE A 25 7.08 -14.00 -9.58
CA ILE A 25 7.18 -12.55 -9.38
C ILE A 25 8.19 -12.15 -8.29
N ASN A 26 8.94 -13.09 -7.73
CA ASN A 26 9.93 -12.81 -6.68
C ASN A 26 10.97 -11.77 -7.09
N SER A 27 11.28 -11.66 -8.39
CA SER A 27 12.19 -10.65 -8.93
C SER A 27 11.71 -9.22 -8.69
N LEU A 28 10.40 -9.01 -8.47
CA LEU A 28 9.85 -7.69 -8.16
C LEU A 28 10.28 -7.15 -6.79
N ASN A 29 10.84 -7.99 -5.92
CA ASN A 29 11.41 -7.53 -4.64
C ASN A 29 12.50 -6.46 -4.80
N ILE A 30 13.16 -6.41 -5.96
CA ILE A 30 14.16 -5.36 -6.26
C ILE A 30 13.53 -3.95 -6.30
N PHE A 31 12.23 -3.85 -6.61
CA PHE A 31 11.50 -2.59 -6.67
C PHE A 31 10.89 -2.18 -5.33
N GLY A 32 10.65 -3.13 -4.42
CA GLY A 32 10.02 -2.88 -3.11
C GLY A 32 10.89 -2.04 -2.17
N LYS A 33 12.22 -2.09 -2.34
CA LYS A 33 13.19 -1.42 -1.46
C LYS A 33 12.90 -1.76 0.02
N ASN A 34 12.74 -0.71 0.86
CA ASN A 34 12.45 -0.86 2.28
C ASN A 34 10.95 -0.83 2.61
N ASN A 35 10.09 -0.51 1.64
CA ASN A 35 8.67 -0.27 1.87
C ASN A 35 7.82 -1.52 1.71
N ILE A 36 8.22 -2.41 0.80
CA ILE A 36 7.53 -3.67 0.51
C ILE A 36 8.58 -4.76 0.36
N ASN A 37 8.42 -5.85 1.08
CA ASN A 37 9.31 -7.00 1.05
C ASN A 37 8.52 -8.29 0.78
N ASN A 38 9.26 -9.38 0.55
CA ASN A 38 8.69 -10.71 0.39
C ASN A 38 7.55 -10.74 -0.65
N ILE A 39 7.72 -9.99 -1.75
CA ILE A 39 6.84 -10.13 -2.92
C ILE A 39 7.05 -11.54 -3.44
N ARG A 40 5.97 -12.31 -3.49
CA ARG A 40 5.99 -13.74 -3.80
C ARG A 40 4.79 -14.17 -4.60
N GLY A 41 4.86 -15.37 -5.16
CA GLY A 41 3.83 -16.00 -5.97
C GLY A 41 4.18 -16.03 -7.44
N ASP A 42 3.21 -16.42 -8.24
CA ASP A 42 3.37 -16.65 -9.66
C ASP A 42 2.29 -15.91 -10.43
N ILE A 43 2.58 -15.58 -11.69
CA ILE A 43 1.59 -15.06 -12.63
C ILE A 43 1.37 -16.02 -13.78
N THR A 44 0.12 -16.09 -14.19
CA THR A 44 -0.32 -16.74 -15.45
C THR A 44 -1.06 -15.71 -16.27
N GLY A 45 -1.05 -15.86 -17.59
CA GLY A 45 -1.81 -14.95 -18.45
C GLY A 45 -1.23 -14.79 -19.82
N LEU A 46 -1.77 -13.82 -20.54
CA LEU A 46 -1.40 -13.53 -21.90
C LEU A 46 -1.39 -12.01 -22.12
N ILE A 47 -0.34 -11.53 -22.76
CA ILE A 47 -0.19 -10.14 -23.18
C ILE A 47 0.09 -10.13 -24.67
N GLU A 48 -0.71 -9.42 -25.43
CA GLU A 48 -0.47 -9.08 -26.81
C GLU A 48 0.28 -7.75 -26.88
N ILE A 49 1.32 -7.71 -27.71
CA ILE A 49 2.16 -6.54 -27.95
C ILE A 49 2.14 -6.30 -29.44
N LYS A 50 1.52 -5.20 -29.86
CA LYS A 50 1.28 -4.89 -31.26
C LYS A 50 1.76 -3.48 -31.61
N ASP A 51 1.77 -3.19 -32.93
CA ASP A 51 2.03 -1.90 -33.55
C ASP A 51 3.51 -1.51 -33.64
N LEU A 52 3.81 -0.23 -33.78
CA LEU A 52 5.16 0.27 -34.05
C LEU A 52 6.14 -0.07 -32.94
N LEU A 53 7.34 -0.49 -33.29
CA LEU A 53 8.39 -0.85 -32.32
C LEU A 53 8.69 0.28 -31.32
N ASN A 54 8.55 1.53 -31.75
CA ASN A 54 8.83 2.70 -30.90
C ASN A 54 7.67 3.07 -29.96
N THR A 55 6.43 2.65 -30.29
CA THR A 55 5.21 2.93 -29.53
C THR A 55 4.30 1.71 -29.51
N PRO A 56 4.77 0.59 -28.93
CA PRO A 56 3.98 -0.64 -28.92
C PRO A 56 2.74 -0.51 -28.05
N GLU A 57 1.66 -1.13 -28.49
CA GLU A 57 0.45 -1.30 -27.69
C GLU A 57 0.51 -2.60 -26.91
N TYR A 58 0.12 -2.53 -25.64
CA TYR A 58 0.10 -3.68 -24.72
C TYR A 58 -1.33 -3.92 -24.28
N ILE A 59 -1.86 -5.11 -24.52
CA ILE A 59 -3.20 -5.50 -24.08
C ILE A 59 -3.15 -6.92 -23.57
N GLY A 60 -3.75 -7.19 -22.41
CA GLY A 60 -3.84 -8.55 -21.89
C GLY A 60 -4.31 -8.62 -20.46
N ASP A 61 -4.44 -9.83 -19.99
CA ASP A 61 -4.81 -10.13 -18.61
C ASP A 61 -3.75 -11.04 -17.99
N ILE A 62 -3.37 -10.70 -16.76
CA ILE A 62 -2.52 -11.53 -15.91
C ILE A 62 -3.28 -11.88 -14.63
N TYR A 63 -3.04 -13.08 -14.14
CA TYR A 63 -3.68 -13.63 -12.96
C TYR A 63 -2.62 -13.99 -11.93
N PHE A 64 -2.80 -13.54 -10.71
CA PHE A 64 -1.91 -13.86 -9.60
C PHE A 64 -2.32 -15.16 -8.93
N ASN A 65 -1.33 -16.00 -8.62
CA ASN A 65 -1.52 -17.25 -7.90
C ASN A 65 -0.55 -17.33 -6.72
N ASN A 66 -1.05 -17.72 -5.54
CA ASN A 66 -0.28 -17.85 -4.31
C ASN A 66 0.56 -16.59 -3.99
N SER A 67 0.05 -15.43 -4.38
CA SER A 67 0.79 -14.18 -4.32
C SER A 67 0.56 -13.44 -3.02
N GLY A 68 1.53 -12.65 -2.64
CA GLY A 68 1.48 -11.83 -1.45
C GLY A 68 2.71 -10.94 -1.32
N LEU A 69 2.67 -10.08 -0.32
CA LEU A 69 3.74 -9.16 0.03
C LEU A 69 3.72 -8.85 1.52
N TYR A 70 4.86 -8.40 2.02
CA TYR A 70 5.01 -7.95 3.39
C TYR A 70 5.32 -6.45 3.43
N VAL A 71 4.66 -5.73 4.32
CA VAL A 71 4.87 -4.30 4.54
C VAL A 71 5.57 -4.10 5.88
N PRO A 72 6.90 -3.88 5.89
CA PRO A 72 7.70 -3.81 7.12
C PRO A 72 7.27 -2.70 8.06
N TYR A 73 6.87 -1.55 7.52
CA TYR A 73 6.54 -0.37 8.32
C TYR A 73 5.37 -0.60 9.29
N ILE A 74 4.44 -1.47 8.91
CA ILE A 74 3.26 -1.83 9.70
C ILE A 74 3.32 -3.27 10.24
N GLU A 75 4.37 -4.03 9.90
CA GLU A 75 4.58 -5.42 10.28
C GLU A 75 3.40 -6.34 9.86
N VAL A 76 2.90 -6.16 8.63
CA VAL A 76 1.77 -6.94 8.10
C VAL A 76 2.16 -7.66 6.82
N ASP A 77 1.84 -8.95 6.78
CA ASP A 77 1.97 -9.81 5.61
C ASP A 77 0.60 -10.02 4.96
N TYR A 78 0.45 -9.57 3.72
CA TYR A 78 -0.78 -9.72 2.94
C TYR A 78 -0.67 -10.81 1.89
N LYS A 79 -1.78 -11.51 1.68
CA LYS A 79 -1.97 -12.52 0.64
C LYS A 79 -3.12 -12.10 -0.26
N PHE A 80 -2.91 -12.16 -1.56
CA PHE A 80 -3.96 -11.95 -2.55
C PHE A 80 -4.71 -13.24 -2.84
N ASP A 81 -6.00 -13.14 -3.08
CA ASP A 81 -6.80 -14.29 -3.47
C ASP A 81 -6.30 -14.84 -4.82
N ASN A 82 -6.33 -16.18 -4.95
CA ASN A 82 -5.92 -16.81 -6.18
C ASN A 82 -6.81 -16.38 -7.36
N LYS A 83 -6.17 -16.25 -8.52
CA LYS A 83 -6.79 -15.76 -9.75
C LYS A 83 -7.21 -14.29 -9.69
N SER A 84 -6.67 -13.51 -8.76
CA SER A 84 -6.77 -12.05 -8.82
C SER A 84 -6.28 -11.55 -10.17
N LYS A 85 -7.18 -10.86 -10.88
CA LYS A 85 -6.93 -10.44 -12.26
C LYS A 85 -6.45 -9.01 -12.32
N VAL A 86 -5.36 -8.79 -13.04
CA VAL A 86 -4.90 -7.46 -13.43
C VAL A 86 -4.94 -7.36 -14.94
N SER A 87 -5.66 -6.36 -15.46
CA SER A 87 -5.75 -6.10 -16.89
C SER A 87 -4.71 -5.08 -17.29
N LEU A 88 -3.91 -5.40 -18.29
CA LEU A 88 -2.94 -4.49 -18.88
C LEU A 88 -3.57 -3.84 -20.11
N THR A 89 -3.58 -2.52 -20.13
CA THR A 89 -3.86 -1.70 -21.28
C THR A 89 -2.64 -0.83 -21.56
N ASN A 90 -2.56 -0.20 -22.73
CA ASN A 90 -1.36 0.50 -23.24
C ASN A 90 -0.47 1.17 -22.20
N ASN A 91 -1.05 1.85 -21.22
CA ASN A 91 -0.33 2.64 -20.23
C ASN A 91 -0.73 2.34 -18.79
N GLN A 92 -1.53 1.29 -18.55
CA GLN A 92 -2.10 1.03 -17.22
C GLN A 92 -2.17 -0.45 -16.90
N PHE A 93 -1.87 -0.77 -15.65
CA PHE A 93 -2.30 -1.98 -14.97
C PHE A 93 -3.56 -1.65 -14.19
N VAL A 94 -4.68 -2.21 -14.60
CA VAL A 94 -6.00 -1.98 -13.98
C VAL A 94 -6.28 -3.12 -13.01
N LEU A 95 -6.50 -2.76 -11.75
CA LEU A 95 -6.85 -3.65 -10.66
C LEU A 95 -8.35 -3.50 -10.37
N SER A 96 -9.10 -4.59 -10.47
CA SER A 96 -10.54 -4.56 -10.22
C SER A 96 -10.92 -5.70 -9.29
N ASN A 97 -11.48 -5.36 -8.14
CA ASN A 97 -11.94 -6.30 -7.12
C ASN A 97 -10.86 -7.31 -6.70
N ILE A 98 -9.65 -6.82 -6.46
CA ILE A 98 -8.55 -7.66 -5.98
C ILE A 98 -8.74 -7.88 -4.48
N LEU A 99 -9.24 -9.06 -4.12
CA LEU A 99 -9.41 -9.44 -2.73
C LEU A 99 -8.06 -9.87 -2.13
N PHE A 100 -7.82 -9.41 -0.90
CA PHE A 100 -6.63 -9.79 -0.15
C PHE A 100 -6.92 -9.92 1.34
N SER A 101 -6.04 -10.60 2.06
CA SER A 101 -6.15 -10.78 3.51
C SER A 101 -4.79 -10.72 4.18
N ASP A 102 -4.76 -10.34 5.46
CA ASP A 102 -3.56 -10.54 6.26
C ASP A 102 -3.35 -12.01 6.60
N SER A 103 -2.08 -12.41 6.77
CA SER A 103 -1.71 -13.80 7.01
C SER A 103 -1.94 -14.27 8.45
N LYS A 104 -2.14 -13.35 9.40
CA LYS A 104 -2.19 -13.68 10.84
C LYS A 104 -3.63 -13.82 11.34
N PHE A 105 -4.51 -12.91 10.97
CA PHE A 105 -5.89 -12.84 11.47
C PHE A 105 -6.92 -13.07 10.37
N ASN A 106 -6.49 -13.17 9.11
CA ASN A 106 -7.35 -13.30 7.93
C ASN A 106 -8.40 -12.17 7.81
N SER A 107 -8.07 -10.98 8.32
CA SER A 107 -8.85 -9.80 8.01
C SER A 107 -8.73 -9.45 6.53
N ARG A 108 -9.73 -8.83 5.93
CA ARG A 108 -9.83 -8.74 4.46
C ARG A 108 -9.97 -7.31 4.00
N GLY A 109 -9.44 -7.05 2.81
CA GLY A 109 -9.66 -5.83 2.06
C GLY A 109 -9.87 -6.13 0.58
N GLU A 110 -10.42 -5.16 -0.12
CA GLU A 110 -10.58 -5.14 -1.56
C GLU A 110 -9.79 -3.98 -2.14
N LEU A 111 -8.93 -4.26 -3.12
CA LEU A 111 -8.09 -3.29 -3.80
C LEU A 111 -8.62 -3.05 -5.21
N ASN A 112 -8.87 -1.79 -5.52
CA ASN A 112 -9.29 -1.30 -6.83
C ASN A 112 -8.37 -0.18 -7.29
N GLY A 113 -8.34 0.11 -8.59
CA GLY A 113 -7.63 1.25 -9.14
C GLY A 113 -6.73 0.93 -10.31
N ALA A 114 -5.74 1.79 -10.53
CA ALA A 114 -4.81 1.63 -11.63
C ALA A 114 -3.39 2.07 -11.27
N ILE A 115 -2.43 1.42 -11.88
CA ILE A 115 -1.02 1.84 -11.88
C ILE A 115 -0.68 2.23 -13.31
N SER A 116 -0.53 3.52 -13.55
CA SER A 116 -0.23 4.07 -14.87
C SER A 116 1.28 4.22 -15.08
N HIS A 117 1.71 4.15 -16.32
CA HIS A 117 3.11 4.37 -16.69
C HIS A 117 3.24 5.02 -18.07
N ARG A 118 4.42 5.56 -18.36
CA ARG A 118 4.81 5.95 -19.73
C ARG A 118 6.03 5.13 -20.13
N ASN A 119 5.84 4.17 -21.04
CA ASN A 119 6.90 3.25 -21.48
C ASN A 119 7.61 2.56 -20.29
N PHE A 120 6.85 2.05 -19.33
CA PHE A 120 7.34 1.44 -18.08
C PHE A 120 8.25 2.34 -17.24
N LYS A 121 8.04 3.66 -17.35
CA LYS A 121 8.67 4.72 -16.55
C LYS A 121 7.60 5.67 -16.03
N ASN A 122 7.98 6.58 -15.13
CA ASN A 122 7.07 7.61 -14.58
C ASN A 122 5.76 6.98 -14.05
N TRP A 123 5.91 6.07 -13.12
CA TRP A 123 4.81 5.35 -12.50
C TRP A 123 3.92 6.28 -11.70
N LEU A 124 2.62 6.19 -11.91
CA LEU A 124 1.59 6.92 -11.19
C LEU A 124 0.59 5.93 -10.62
N LEU A 125 0.41 5.96 -9.32
CA LEU A 125 -0.54 5.13 -8.58
C LEU A 125 -1.83 5.90 -8.36
N ASP A 126 -2.94 5.20 -8.49
CA ASP A 126 -4.30 5.64 -8.12
C ASP A 126 -5.05 4.39 -7.65
N LEU A 127 -4.88 4.09 -6.37
CA LEU A 127 -5.34 2.85 -5.75
C LEU A 127 -6.28 3.17 -4.59
N ASN A 128 -7.34 2.39 -4.45
CA ASN A 128 -8.28 2.45 -3.34
C ASN A 128 -8.44 1.08 -2.69
N ILE A 129 -8.40 1.06 -1.38
CA ILE A 129 -8.65 -0.12 -0.55
C ILE A 129 -9.92 0.14 0.25
N ASP A 130 -10.88 -0.74 0.13
CA ASP A 130 -12.09 -0.77 0.95
C ASP A 130 -12.09 -1.99 1.87
N SER A 131 -12.59 -1.82 3.09
CA SER A 131 -12.64 -2.92 4.05
C SER A 131 -13.67 -2.72 5.14
N ASP A 132 -14.35 -3.80 5.51
CA ASP A 132 -15.14 -3.89 6.75
C ASP A 132 -14.27 -4.15 7.98
N ARG A 133 -13.11 -4.77 7.81
CA ARG A 133 -12.11 -5.00 8.87
C ARG A 133 -10.78 -5.47 8.29
N LEU A 134 -9.79 -4.59 8.25
CA LEU A 134 -8.44 -4.87 7.77
C LEU A 134 -7.40 -4.60 8.86
N LEU A 135 -6.47 -5.52 9.04
CA LEU A 135 -5.28 -5.32 9.85
C LEU A 135 -4.36 -4.31 9.15
N VAL A 136 -4.11 -3.17 9.78
CA VAL A 136 -3.25 -2.10 9.25
C VAL A 136 -2.03 -1.79 10.12
N LEU A 137 -1.91 -2.45 11.26
CA LEU A 137 -0.74 -2.34 12.15
C LEU A 137 -0.62 -3.62 12.99
N ASN A 138 0.61 -4.15 13.12
CA ASN A 138 0.88 -5.27 14.01
C ASN A 138 2.34 -5.21 14.52
N THR A 139 2.74 -4.04 15.00
CA THR A 139 4.09 -3.73 15.49
C THR A 139 4.22 -3.99 16.99
N LYS A 140 5.47 -4.11 17.45
CA LYS A 140 5.85 -4.19 18.86
C LYS A 140 6.65 -2.96 19.26
N ASP A 141 6.89 -2.77 20.53
CA ASP A 141 7.70 -1.69 21.11
C ASP A 141 9.13 -1.61 20.53
N VAL A 142 9.71 -2.76 20.20
CA VAL A 142 11.04 -2.84 19.58
C VAL A 142 11.05 -2.41 18.12
N ASP A 143 9.90 -2.47 17.44
CA ASP A 143 9.76 -2.13 16.02
C ASP A 143 9.54 -0.62 15.84
N ASN A 144 8.77 -0.03 16.75
CA ASN A 144 8.49 1.40 16.73
C ASN A 144 8.36 1.95 18.17
N PRO A 145 9.31 2.77 18.61
CA PRO A 145 9.31 3.31 19.97
C PRO A 145 8.30 4.46 20.20
N ILE A 146 7.68 4.98 19.14
CA ILE A 146 6.73 6.10 19.24
C ILE A 146 5.31 5.58 19.44
N TYR A 147 4.95 4.52 18.75
CA TYR A 147 3.66 3.84 18.87
C TYR A 147 3.79 2.38 18.39
N TYR A 148 3.05 1.50 18.98
CA TYR A 148 3.00 0.11 18.58
C TYR A 148 1.66 -0.52 18.96
N GLY A 149 1.39 -1.72 18.43
CA GLY A 149 0.19 -2.48 18.75
C GLY A 149 -0.37 -3.24 17.57
N THR A 150 -1.64 -3.58 17.72
CA THR A 150 -2.43 -4.23 16.66
C THR A 150 -3.61 -3.34 16.33
N ALA A 151 -3.76 -2.92 15.07
CA ALA A 151 -4.87 -2.08 14.66
C ALA A 151 -5.64 -2.69 13.49
N PHE A 152 -6.94 -2.79 13.67
CA PHE A 152 -7.91 -3.13 12.64
C PHE A 152 -8.76 -1.93 12.31
N VAL A 153 -9.02 -1.71 11.04
CA VAL A 153 -9.86 -0.60 10.56
C VAL A 153 -10.91 -1.06 9.58
N SER A 154 -12.04 -0.33 9.53
CA SER A 154 -13.02 -0.35 8.46
C SER A 154 -13.08 1.00 7.78
N GLY A 155 -13.38 1.03 6.48
CA GLY A 155 -13.48 2.24 5.66
C GLY A 155 -12.55 2.22 4.46
N ASP A 156 -12.25 3.41 3.95
CA ASP A 156 -11.54 3.63 2.70
C ASP A 156 -10.12 4.13 2.93
N ILE A 157 -9.17 3.57 2.16
CA ILE A 157 -7.77 4.01 2.14
C ILE A 157 -7.38 4.24 0.69
N SER A 158 -6.98 5.45 0.33
CA SER A 158 -6.46 5.76 -0.98
C SER A 158 -4.94 5.93 -0.99
N ILE A 159 -4.31 5.49 -2.08
CA ILE A 159 -2.88 5.60 -2.32
C ILE A 159 -2.70 6.20 -3.69
N ALA A 160 -2.31 7.46 -3.76
CA ALA A 160 -2.21 8.19 -5.02
C ALA A 160 -0.87 8.91 -5.17
N GLY A 161 -0.49 9.16 -6.41
CA GLY A 161 0.68 9.98 -6.75
C GLY A 161 1.78 9.23 -7.49
N PRO A 162 2.84 9.95 -7.89
CA PRO A 162 4.00 9.33 -8.53
C PRO A 162 4.75 8.44 -7.56
N GLY A 163 5.33 7.33 -8.05
CA GLY A 163 6.00 6.33 -7.22
C GLY A 163 7.11 6.86 -6.29
N GLU A 164 7.60 8.08 -6.54
CA GLU A 164 8.60 8.75 -5.70
C GLU A 164 7.99 9.68 -4.65
N SER A 165 6.68 9.97 -4.72
CA SER A 165 5.95 10.86 -3.81
C SER A 165 4.49 10.43 -3.70
N LEU A 166 4.24 9.43 -2.86
CA LEU A 166 2.91 8.88 -2.65
C LEU A 166 2.16 9.65 -1.56
N LYS A 167 0.88 9.89 -1.78
CA LYS A 167 -0.07 10.37 -0.79
C LYS A 167 -0.96 9.22 -0.36
N PHE A 168 -1.04 9.01 0.94
CA PHE A 168 -1.96 8.08 1.58
C PHE A 168 -3.04 8.89 2.28
N GLU A 169 -4.28 8.66 1.91
CA GLU A 169 -5.44 9.23 2.58
C GLU A 169 -6.27 8.09 3.16
N ALA A 170 -6.64 8.17 4.43
CA ALA A 170 -7.46 7.17 5.06
C ALA A 170 -8.63 7.81 5.82
N ASN A 171 -9.84 7.40 5.49
CA ASN A 171 -11.06 7.73 6.21
C ASN A 171 -11.61 6.44 6.82
N VAL A 172 -11.20 6.15 8.04
CA VAL A 172 -11.38 4.84 8.64
C VAL A 172 -11.87 4.92 10.07
N SER A 173 -12.53 3.86 10.51
CA SER A 173 -12.94 3.64 11.89
C SER A 173 -12.19 2.46 12.49
N SER A 174 -11.82 2.55 13.76
CA SER A 174 -11.19 1.42 14.46
C SER A 174 -12.16 0.26 14.62
N GLU A 175 -11.63 -0.96 14.52
CA GLU A 175 -12.42 -2.19 14.65
C GLU A 175 -12.00 -3.03 15.84
N LYS A 176 -12.86 -3.98 16.21
CA LYS A 176 -12.65 -4.87 17.36
C LYS A 176 -11.30 -5.60 17.29
N GLY A 177 -10.58 -5.57 18.40
CA GLY A 177 -9.24 -6.13 18.53
C GLY A 177 -8.12 -5.12 18.27
N THR A 178 -8.47 -3.84 18.08
CA THR A 178 -7.51 -2.76 18.04
C THR A 178 -7.00 -2.47 19.44
N ILE A 179 -5.68 -2.58 19.65
CA ILE A 179 -4.94 -2.20 20.84
C ILE A 179 -3.76 -1.36 20.40
N PHE A 180 -3.77 -0.09 20.77
CA PHE A 180 -2.77 0.88 20.32
C PHE A 180 -2.06 1.50 21.51
N ASN A 181 -0.76 1.36 21.56
CA ASN A 181 0.09 1.80 22.67
C ASN A 181 0.89 3.01 22.28
N ILE A 182 0.86 4.05 23.12
CA ILE A 182 1.66 5.27 22.98
C ILE A 182 2.52 5.41 24.24
N PRO A 183 3.82 5.03 24.20
CA PRO A 183 4.72 5.24 25.32
C PRO A 183 5.08 6.73 25.45
N LEU A 184 4.71 7.34 26.58
CA LEU A 184 5.13 8.68 26.95
C LEU A 184 6.39 8.59 27.82
N ASN A 185 7.53 8.40 27.21
CA ASN A 185 8.80 8.38 27.93
C ASN A 185 9.25 9.82 28.21
N ASP A 186 9.39 10.11 29.50
CA ASP A 186 9.82 11.42 30.02
C ASP A 186 11.33 11.54 29.79
N THR A 187 11.80 11.89 28.59
CA THR A 187 13.07 12.59 28.44
C THR A 187 13.44 12.92 26.97
N LYS A 188 13.58 14.17 26.70
CA LYS A 188 14.45 14.83 25.71
C LYS A 188 14.14 14.80 24.21
N ASN A 189 13.19 13.99 23.72
CA ASN A 189 12.92 13.93 22.26
C ASN A 189 11.48 14.30 21.85
N PHE A 190 10.66 14.80 22.78
CA PHE A 190 9.25 15.12 22.48
C PHE A 190 9.05 16.33 21.57
N THR A 191 10.02 17.22 21.46
CA THR A 191 9.86 18.47 20.70
C THR A 191 9.95 18.30 19.20
N GLU A 192 10.52 17.22 18.69
CA GLU A 192 10.67 17.01 17.25
C GLU A 192 9.68 15.99 16.66
N ASN A 193 9.19 15.03 17.43
CA ASN A 193 8.43 13.90 16.89
C ASN A 193 6.91 13.89 17.13
N ILE A 194 6.40 14.67 18.12
CA ILE A 194 4.94 14.73 18.41
C ILE A 194 4.19 15.71 17.50
N SER A 195 4.86 16.49 16.69
CA SER A 195 4.18 17.41 15.75
C SER A 195 3.34 16.70 14.69
N TYR A 196 3.42 15.38 14.59
CA TYR A 196 2.72 14.58 13.58
C TYR A 196 1.36 14.04 14.04
N ILE A 197 1.08 13.99 15.34
CA ILE A 197 -0.19 13.50 15.86
C ILE A 197 -0.96 14.63 16.51
N LYS A 198 -2.07 15.05 15.91
CA LYS A 198 -3.01 16.01 16.50
C LYS A 198 -4.34 15.33 16.77
N PHE A 199 -4.73 15.30 18.03
CA PHE A 199 -6.07 14.86 18.42
C PHE A 199 -7.04 16.05 18.28
N ALA A 200 -7.99 15.95 17.35
CA ALA A 200 -9.04 16.95 17.20
C ALA A 200 -10.34 16.44 17.82
N ASN A 201 -10.95 17.26 18.66
CA ASN A 201 -12.30 16.96 19.16
C ASN A 201 -13.33 17.49 18.18
N LYS A 202 -14.18 16.65 17.64
CA LYS A 202 -15.13 16.94 16.55
C LYS A 202 -16.17 18.04 16.87
N ASN A 203 -16.18 18.57 18.11
CA ASN A 203 -17.18 19.51 18.60
C ASN A 203 -16.73 20.99 18.68
N THR A 204 -15.57 21.36 18.16
CA THR A 204 -15.16 22.74 18.12
C THR A 204 -14.96 23.23 16.69
N ASN A 205 -15.80 24.19 16.27
CA ASN A 205 -15.60 24.98 15.05
C ASN A 205 -14.38 25.91 15.22
N SER A 206 -13.19 25.34 15.20
CA SER A 206 -11.96 26.13 15.13
C SER A 206 -11.40 25.97 13.72
N THR A 207 -11.24 27.09 13.03
CA THR A 207 -10.43 27.20 11.81
C THR A 207 -9.03 26.72 12.14
N LEU A 208 -8.74 25.47 11.79
CA LEU A 208 -7.41 24.88 11.97
C LEU A 208 -6.51 25.44 10.88
N ASP A 209 -5.51 26.21 11.29
CA ASP A 209 -4.36 26.50 10.44
C ASP A 209 -3.78 25.16 9.94
N ASN A 210 -3.70 25.00 8.64
CA ASN A 210 -3.11 23.83 8.01
C ASN A 210 -1.68 23.63 8.54
N PRO A 211 -1.40 22.55 9.28
CA PRO A 211 -0.04 22.27 9.70
C PRO A 211 0.80 21.94 8.47
N ARG A 212 1.93 22.61 8.33
CA ARG A 212 2.93 22.23 7.33
C ARG A 212 3.54 20.89 7.76
N PHE A 213 3.14 19.82 7.10
CA PHE A 213 3.77 18.51 7.29
C PHE A 213 5.18 18.53 6.72
N ASN A 214 6.17 18.16 7.53
CA ASN A 214 7.49 17.87 7.00
C ASN A 214 7.39 16.56 6.18
N LYS A 215 7.73 16.63 4.90
CA LYS A 215 7.76 15.46 4.01
C LYS A 215 8.73 14.43 4.56
N ILE A 216 8.22 13.28 4.96
CA ILE A 216 9.04 12.11 5.23
C ILE A 216 9.32 11.46 3.87
N ASN A 217 10.49 11.76 3.29
CA ASN A 217 11.06 11.07 2.11
C ASN A 217 10.05 10.63 1.03
N GLY A 218 9.20 11.56 0.56
CA GLY A 218 8.31 11.29 -0.56
C GLY A 218 6.98 10.60 -0.19
N ILE A 219 6.66 10.44 1.08
CA ILE A 219 5.35 9.95 1.54
C ILE A 219 4.62 11.08 2.28
N GLU A 220 3.39 11.35 1.89
CA GLU A 220 2.44 12.22 2.58
C GLU A 220 1.32 11.37 3.17
N LEU A 221 1.02 11.57 4.46
CA LEU A 221 0.01 10.80 5.18
C LEU A 221 -1.08 11.75 5.66
N ASP A 222 -2.33 11.46 5.32
CA ASP A 222 -3.52 12.19 5.74
C ASP A 222 -4.56 11.19 6.28
N PHE A 223 -4.75 11.17 7.60
CA PHE A 223 -5.59 10.19 8.26
C PHE A 223 -6.73 10.83 9.03
N ASP A 224 -7.97 10.53 8.69
CA ASP A 224 -9.16 10.73 9.52
C ASP A 224 -9.50 9.39 10.18
N LEU A 225 -9.11 9.23 11.44
CA LEU A 225 -9.33 8.02 12.22
C LEU A 225 -10.42 8.25 13.25
N SER A 226 -11.56 7.60 13.08
CA SER A 226 -12.63 7.53 14.07
C SER A 226 -12.38 6.38 15.04
N LEU A 227 -12.21 6.69 16.33
CA LEU A 227 -12.08 5.69 17.39
C LEU A 227 -13.46 5.32 17.92
N ASN A 228 -13.79 4.05 17.86
CA ASN A 228 -15.03 3.52 18.41
C ASN A 228 -14.80 2.81 19.75
N ARG A 229 -15.88 2.37 20.42
CA ARG A 229 -15.81 1.71 21.75
C ARG A 229 -15.13 0.35 21.75
N ASN A 230 -14.78 -0.19 20.60
CA ASN A 230 -14.12 -1.48 20.43
C ASN A 230 -12.59 -1.37 20.35
N ALA A 231 -12.06 -0.14 20.34
CA ALA A 231 -10.61 0.11 20.38
C ALA A 231 -10.15 0.38 21.80
N GLU A 232 -9.01 -0.19 22.15
CA GLU A 232 -8.29 0.06 23.39
C GLU A 232 -7.04 0.90 23.06
N ILE A 233 -6.90 2.02 23.76
CA ILE A 233 -5.72 2.88 23.63
C ILE A 233 -5.04 2.92 24.99
N GLU A 234 -3.83 2.42 25.06
CA GLU A 234 -2.99 2.45 26.24
C GLU A 234 -1.96 3.58 26.13
N ILE A 235 -2.00 4.51 27.07
CA ILE A 235 -0.97 5.54 27.22
C ILE A 235 -0.04 5.09 28.36
N LEU A 236 1.17 4.70 27.98
CA LEU A 236 2.16 4.21 28.95
C LEU A 236 3.01 5.38 29.46
N ILE A 237 2.78 5.78 30.71
CA ILE A 237 3.57 6.82 31.39
C ILE A 237 4.62 6.14 32.24
N ASP A 238 5.89 6.35 31.95
CA ASP A 238 6.98 5.86 32.81
C ASP A 238 6.95 6.59 34.16
N ARG A 239 6.68 5.84 35.23
CA ARG A 239 6.66 6.35 36.61
C ARG A 239 8.03 6.30 37.28
N SER A 240 9.12 6.10 36.56
CA SER A 240 10.44 5.89 37.17
C SER A 240 11.07 7.15 37.78
N SER A 241 10.42 8.31 37.80
CA SER A 241 10.95 9.55 38.37
C SER A 241 10.23 10.05 39.63
N GLY A 242 9.57 9.19 40.38
CA GLY A 242 8.79 9.56 41.55
C GLY A 242 8.98 8.69 42.77
N SER A 243 10.24 8.60 43.33
CA SER A 243 10.41 8.18 44.71
C SER A 243 11.72 8.69 45.30
N THR A 244 11.68 9.74 46.02
CA THR A 244 12.38 9.94 47.28
C THR A 244 11.52 10.76 48.20
#